data_09fe5ef3bce4c8bd361893469a58405e
#
_entry.id   09fe5ef3bce4c8bd361893469a58405e
#
_cell.length_a   1.000
_cell.length_b   1.000
_cell.length_c   1.000
_cell.angle_alpha   90.00
_cell.angle_beta   90.00
_cell.angle_gamma   90.00
#
_symmetry.space_group_name_H-M   'P 1'
#
loop_
_entity.id
_entity.type
_entity.pdbx_description
1 polymer ?
#
loop_
_entity_poly.entity_id
_entity_poly.type
_entity_poly.pdbx_seq_one_letter_code
_entity_poly.pdbx_strand_id
1 'polypeptide(L)'
;QCDQLIEDINQHMENFDKDSQDNYFFGAVLIAQESGEEHDVTLIDGQQRTTTFMLLLKALLLKIENELAIQPHDDVDGASLIKRLNRLKEKIASLLFNLTEDELYDFVDGLLFPTAENIKYINDSISEKYSSDMETILLGHNFEEIKQNVHQIYRRQKDNRYTNFYKNFRYFYNTCNELSTINCLNFANHFIKHCQVITITSFNTDQAINIFNSLNGTGIPLT
;
A
#
# COMPACT_ATOMS: atom_id res chain seq x y z
N GLN A 1 -14.03 -5.57 -4.64
CA GLN A 1 -12.67 -5.26 -5.14
C GLN A 1 -11.59 -5.63 -4.14
N CYS A 2 -11.71 -5.22 -2.85
CA CYS A 2 -10.70 -5.58 -1.83
C CYS A 2 -10.68 -7.09 -1.56
N ASP A 3 -11.86 -7.73 -1.49
CA ASP A 3 -11.97 -9.19 -1.36
C ASP A 3 -11.25 -9.90 -2.50
N GLN A 4 -11.51 -9.47 -3.74
CA GLN A 4 -10.90 -10.04 -4.93
C GLN A 4 -9.37 -9.91 -4.92
N LEU A 5 -8.85 -8.75 -4.50
CA LEU A 5 -7.40 -8.55 -4.37
C LEU A 5 -6.77 -9.57 -3.40
N ILE A 6 -7.37 -9.78 -2.24
CA ILE A 6 -6.87 -10.75 -1.26
C ILE A 6 -6.99 -12.19 -1.79
N GLU A 7 -8.10 -12.53 -2.44
CA GLU A 7 -8.31 -13.84 -3.06
C GLU A 7 -7.28 -14.10 -4.16
N ASP A 8 -7.04 -13.14 -5.05
CA ASP A 8 -6.07 -13.25 -6.14
C ASP A 8 -4.65 -13.48 -5.62
N ILE A 9 -4.23 -12.72 -4.59
CA ILE A 9 -2.91 -12.91 -3.95
C ILE A 9 -2.80 -14.28 -3.32
N ASN A 10 -3.82 -14.73 -2.57
CA ASN A 10 -3.81 -16.03 -1.89
C ASN A 10 -3.79 -17.17 -2.91
N GLN A 11 -4.63 -17.11 -3.94
CA GLN A 11 -4.68 -18.11 -4.99
C GLN A 11 -3.35 -18.22 -5.75
N HIS A 12 -2.74 -17.07 -6.05
CA HIS A 12 -1.43 -17.07 -6.68
C HIS A 12 -0.36 -17.62 -5.74
N MET A 13 -0.40 -17.30 -4.44
CA MET A 13 0.54 -17.82 -3.43
C MET A 13 0.43 -19.34 -3.27
N GLU A 14 -0.79 -19.89 -3.28
CA GLU A 14 -1.04 -21.34 -3.19
C GLU A 14 -0.52 -22.10 -4.41
N ASN A 15 -0.65 -21.51 -5.60
CA ASN A 15 -0.25 -22.13 -6.87
C ASN A 15 1.16 -21.74 -7.31
N PHE A 16 1.88 -20.95 -6.51
CA PHE A 16 3.17 -20.40 -6.90
C PHE A 16 4.25 -21.48 -6.99
N ASP A 17 4.74 -21.69 -8.22
CA ASP A 17 5.90 -22.52 -8.48
C ASP A 17 7.17 -21.66 -8.50
N LYS A 18 8.08 -21.95 -7.56
CA LYS A 18 9.35 -21.21 -7.43
C LYS A 18 10.26 -21.37 -8.65
N ASP A 19 10.11 -22.45 -9.40
CA ASP A 19 10.93 -22.74 -10.57
C ASP A 19 10.41 -22.02 -11.82
N SER A 20 9.10 -21.74 -11.91
CA SER A 20 8.49 -21.03 -13.03
C SER A 20 8.74 -19.53 -13.00
N GLN A 21 9.00 -18.93 -11.82
CA GLN A 21 9.08 -17.48 -11.60
C GLN A 21 7.87 -16.70 -12.12
N ASP A 22 6.71 -17.34 -12.21
CA ASP A 22 5.49 -16.68 -12.65
C ASP A 22 5.04 -15.64 -11.60
N ASN A 23 4.99 -14.38 -12.02
CA ASN A 23 4.53 -13.29 -11.18
C ASN A 23 3.07 -12.95 -11.52
N TYR A 24 2.28 -12.62 -10.49
CA TYR A 24 0.92 -12.17 -10.68
C TYR A 24 0.90 -10.73 -11.19
N PHE A 25 0.18 -10.51 -12.27
CA PHE A 25 0.10 -9.20 -12.91
C PHE A 25 -1.21 -8.49 -12.58
N PHE A 26 -1.10 -7.37 -11.87
CA PHE A 26 -2.24 -6.52 -11.50
C PHE A 26 -2.61 -5.46 -12.54
N GLY A 27 -2.06 -5.53 -13.74
CA GLY A 27 -2.33 -4.57 -14.80
C GLY A 27 -1.30 -3.45 -14.88
N ALA A 28 -1.60 -2.42 -15.69
CA ALA A 28 -0.69 -1.30 -15.92
C ALA A 28 -1.08 -0.07 -15.10
N VAL A 29 -0.10 0.75 -14.77
CA VAL A 29 -0.25 2.12 -14.30
C VAL A 29 0.40 3.06 -15.31
N LEU A 30 -0.25 4.17 -15.60
CA LEU A 30 0.25 5.18 -16.53
C LEU A 30 0.65 6.43 -15.74
N ILE A 31 1.90 6.82 -15.88
CA ILE A 31 2.45 7.99 -15.23
C ILE A 31 2.96 9.01 -16.26
N ALA A 32 2.83 10.28 -15.94
CA ALA A 32 3.47 11.37 -16.66
C ALA A 32 4.61 11.93 -15.77
N GLN A 33 5.79 12.09 -16.37
CA GLN A 33 6.96 12.68 -15.72
C GLN A 33 7.42 13.85 -16.60
N GLU A 34 7.28 15.06 -16.11
CA GLU A 34 7.72 16.25 -16.86
C GLU A 34 9.24 16.38 -16.83
N SER A 35 9.84 16.70 -17.99
CA SER A 35 11.29 16.80 -18.13
C SER A 35 11.83 18.00 -17.34
N GLY A 36 12.62 17.71 -16.32
CA GLY A 36 13.33 18.70 -15.50
C GLY A 36 13.06 18.62 -14.01
N GLU A 37 12.03 17.92 -13.59
CA GLU A 37 11.72 17.70 -12.17
C GLU A 37 11.80 16.20 -11.88
N GLU A 38 12.90 15.78 -11.27
CA GLU A 38 13.17 14.37 -10.95
C GLU A 38 12.11 13.74 -10.00
N HIS A 39 11.25 14.57 -9.41
CA HIS A 39 10.35 14.17 -8.33
C HIS A 39 8.85 14.30 -8.62
N ASP A 40 8.44 15.05 -9.65
CA ASP A 40 7.01 15.23 -9.92
C ASP A 40 6.48 14.24 -10.95
N VAL A 41 6.01 13.10 -10.43
CA VAL A 41 5.37 12.05 -11.20
C VAL A 41 3.87 12.13 -10.99
N THR A 42 3.11 12.44 -12.04
CA THR A 42 1.65 12.46 -12.01
C THR A 42 1.08 11.11 -12.47
N LEU A 43 0.25 10.49 -11.64
CA LEU A 43 -0.44 9.26 -11.98
C LEU A 43 -1.70 9.56 -12.80
N ILE A 44 -1.70 9.15 -14.08
CA ILE A 44 -2.80 9.39 -15.03
C ILE A 44 -3.83 8.25 -14.97
N ASP A 45 -3.36 6.99 -14.92
CA ASP A 45 -4.22 5.82 -14.78
C ASP A 45 -3.67 4.86 -13.72
N GLY A 46 -4.57 4.06 -13.12
CA GLY A 46 -4.23 3.14 -12.04
C GLY A 46 -4.39 3.72 -10.64
N GLN A 47 -4.99 4.93 -10.50
CA GLN A 47 -5.16 5.61 -9.21
C GLN A 47 -5.86 4.74 -8.15
N GLN A 48 -6.95 4.08 -8.52
CA GLN A 48 -7.69 3.20 -7.60
C GLN A 48 -6.83 2.02 -7.15
N ARG A 49 -6.07 1.43 -8.07
CA ARG A 49 -5.20 0.29 -7.80
C ARG A 49 -4.06 0.69 -6.84
N THR A 50 -3.35 1.77 -7.16
CA THR A 50 -2.26 2.29 -6.33
C THR A 50 -2.75 2.62 -4.92
N THR A 51 -3.88 3.34 -4.81
CA THR A 51 -4.51 3.64 -3.52
C THR A 51 -4.84 2.37 -2.74
N THR A 52 -5.42 1.36 -3.39
CA THR A 52 -5.77 0.09 -2.76
C THR A 52 -4.53 -0.64 -2.22
N PHE A 53 -3.43 -0.64 -2.98
CA PHE A 53 -2.16 -1.22 -2.54
C PHE A 53 -1.56 -0.49 -1.35
N MET A 54 -1.60 0.85 -1.33
CA MET A 54 -1.12 1.63 -0.18
C MET A 54 -1.92 1.33 1.08
N LEU A 55 -3.25 1.19 0.97
CA LEU A 55 -4.10 0.83 2.11
C LEU A 55 -3.80 -0.58 2.64
N LEU A 56 -3.56 -1.55 1.74
CA LEU A 56 -3.12 -2.90 2.12
C LEU A 56 -1.75 -2.88 2.79
N LEU A 57 -0.77 -2.17 2.20
CA LEU A 57 0.57 -2.02 2.78
C LEU A 57 0.52 -1.38 4.17
N LYS A 58 -0.32 -0.36 4.36
CA LYS A 58 -0.52 0.26 5.69
C LYS A 58 -1.13 -0.71 6.70
N ALA A 59 -2.10 -1.50 6.29
CA ALA A 59 -2.70 -2.53 7.17
C ALA A 59 -1.66 -3.58 7.58
N LEU A 60 -0.82 -4.04 6.65
CA LEU A 60 0.30 -4.94 6.91
C LEU A 60 1.35 -4.31 7.83
N LEU A 61 1.67 -3.03 7.63
CA LEU A 61 2.61 -2.30 8.49
C LEU A 61 2.14 -2.29 9.95
N LEU A 62 0.89 -1.93 10.21
CA LEU A 62 0.32 -1.92 11.56
C LEU A 62 0.30 -3.34 12.18
N LYS A 63 0.00 -4.37 11.38
CA LYS A 63 0.06 -5.77 11.86
C LYS A 63 1.47 -6.13 12.27
N ILE A 64 2.48 -5.78 11.48
CA ILE A 64 3.90 -6.05 11.78
C ILE A 64 4.34 -5.31 13.05
N GLU A 65 3.96 -4.05 13.22
CA GLU A 65 4.27 -3.26 14.41
C GLU A 65 3.63 -3.86 15.67
N ASN A 66 2.38 -4.30 15.58
CA ASN A 66 1.71 -5.02 16.67
C ASN A 66 2.43 -6.34 17.01
N GLU A 67 2.85 -7.11 15.99
CA GLU A 67 3.60 -8.35 16.21
C GLU A 67 4.96 -8.08 16.86
N LEU A 68 5.70 -7.06 16.42
CA LEU A 68 6.97 -6.68 17.02
C LEU A 68 6.83 -6.31 18.52
N ALA A 69 5.72 -5.66 18.88
CA ALA A 69 5.47 -5.25 20.27
C ALA A 69 5.22 -6.42 21.22
N ILE A 70 4.80 -7.59 20.73
CA ILE A 70 4.45 -8.76 21.55
C ILE A 70 5.48 -9.90 21.49
N GLN A 71 6.47 -9.84 20.58
CA GLN A 71 7.47 -10.90 20.46
C GLN A 71 8.44 -10.92 21.67
N PRO A 72 8.75 -12.11 22.23
CA PRO A 72 9.78 -12.23 23.24
C PRO A 72 11.17 -11.99 22.62
N HIS A 73 11.99 -11.20 23.29
CA HIS A 73 13.35 -10.87 22.82
C HIS A 73 14.40 -11.93 23.23
N ASP A 74 14.07 -12.84 24.15
CA ASP A 74 15.04 -13.71 24.83
C ASP A 74 15.20 -15.08 24.21
N ASP A 75 14.49 -15.39 23.12
CA ASP A 75 14.53 -16.68 22.41
C ASP A 75 15.20 -16.53 21.04
N VAL A 76 16.01 -17.52 20.64
CA VAL A 76 16.72 -17.56 19.35
C VAL A 76 15.74 -17.52 18.19
N ASP A 77 14.63 -18.24 18.30
CA ASP A 77 13.57 -18.25 17.28
C ASP A 77 12.85 -16.90 17.23
N GLY A 78 12.59 -16.29 18.39
CA GLY A 78 12.03 -14.94 18.51
C GLY A 78 12.94 -13.88 17.88
N ALA A 79 14.24 -13.92 18.15
CA ALA A 79 15.21 -13.00 17.57
C ALA A 79 15.25 -13.09 16.02
N SER A 80 15.18 -14.32 15.47
CA SER A 80 15.10 -14.55 14.03
C SER A 80 13.81 -13.97 13.43
N LEU A 81 12.69 -14.16 14.11
CA LEU A 81 11.39 -13.66 13.69
C LEU A 81 11.36 -12.12 13.71
N ILE A 82 11.84 -11.50 14.79
CA ILE A 82 11.99 -10.03 14.92
C ILE A 82 12.79 -9.45 13.76
N LYS A 83 13.93 -10.08 13.43
CA LYS A 83 14.75 -9.64 12.29
C LYS A 83 14.01 -9.70 10.96
N ARG A 84 13.17 -10.73 10.74
CA ARG A 84 12.34 -10.85 9.53
C ARG A 84 11.24 -9.80 9.50
N LEU A 85 10.59 -9.54 10.63
CA LEU A 85 9.55 -8.50 10.77
C LEU A 85 10.14 -7.11 10.51
N ASN A 86 11.29 -6.77 11.10
CA ASN A 86 11.96 -5.48 10.88
C ASN A 86 12.34 -5.27 9.42
N ARG A 87 12.89 -6.26 8.73
CA ARG A 87 13.17 -6.18 7.29
C ARG A 87 11.92 -5.95 6.45
N LEU A 88 10.80 -6.54 6.86
CA LEU A 88 9.54 -6.36 6.15
C LEU A 88 8.95 -4.98 6.47
N LYS A 89 9.04 -4.51 7.72
CA LYS A 89 8.68 -3.15 8.13
C LYS A 89 9.42 -2.10 7.30
N GLU A 90 10.74 -2.21 7.21
CA GLU A 90 11.59 -1.35 6.39
C GLU A 90 11.15 -1.34 4.92
N LYS A 91 10.92 -2.52 4.35
CA LYS A 91 10.51 -2.64 2.95
C LYS A 91 9.14 -2.04 2.69
N ILE A 92 8.17 -2.22 3.58
CA ILE A 92 6.84 -1.60 3.44
C ILE A 92 6.95 -0.08 3.60
N ALA A 93 7.73 0.40 4.57
CA ALA A 93 7.96 1.83 4.77
C ALA A 93 8.56 2.47 3.52
N SER A 94 9.56 1.83 2.89
CA SER A 94 10.17 2.31 1.65
C SER A 94 9.21 2.34 0.45
N LEU A 95 8.12 1.57 0.47
CA LEU A 95 7.06 1.63 -0.54
C LEU A 95 6.02 2.72 -0.28
N LEU A 96 5.77 3.05 0.98
CA LEU A 96 4.78 4.05 1.38
C LEU A 96 5.35 5.47 1.45
N PHE A 97 6.62 5.60 1.85
CA PHE A 97 7.22 6.88 2.20
C PHE A 97 8.52 7.15 1.45
N ASN A 98 8.77 8.42 1.15
CA ASN A 98 10.05 8.95 0.67
C ASN A 98 10.94 9.23 1.88
N LEU A 99 11.70 8.23 2.30
CA LEU A 99 12.65 8.31 3.39
C LEU A 99 14.03 7.94 2.85
N THR A 100 15.05 8.61 3.36
CA THR A 100 16.46 8.24 3.13
C THR A 100 16.77 6.91 3.82
N GLU A 101 17.91 6.33 3.54
CA GLU A 101 18.33 5.07 4.18
C GLU A 101 18.44 5.22 5.71
N ASP A 102 19.02 6.31 6.19
CA ASP A 102 19.14 6.61 7.63
C ASP A 102 17.76 6.82 8.28
N GLU A 103 16.86 7.55 7.62
CA GLU A 103 15.49 7.74 8.10
C GLU A 103 14.68 6.45 8.14
N LEU A 104 14.93 5.51 7.21
CA LEU A 104 14.30 4.18 7.25
C LEU A 104 14.77 3.37 8.45
N TYR A 105 16.05 3.43 8.81
CA TYR A 105 16.55 2.82 10.04
C TYR A 105 15.90 3.43 11.27
N ASP A 106 15.87 4.75 11.37
CA ASP A 106 15.22 5.45 12.47
C ASP A 106 13.72 5.13 12.56
N PHE A 107 13.04 4.98 11.44
CA PHE A 107 11.63 4.55 11.40
C PHE A 107 11.46 3.12 11.92
N VAL A 108 12.33 2.19 11.52
CA VAL A 108 12.27 0.79 11.98
C VAL A 108 12.50 0.72 13.50
N ASP A 109 13.43 1.51 14.02
CA ASP A 109 13.75 1.59 15.44
C ASP A 109 12.74 2.42 16.26
N GLY A 110 11.74 3.03 15.60
CA GLY A 110 10.71 3.86 16.26
C GLY A 110 11.17 5.24 16.69
N LEU A 111 12.29 5.72 16.15
CA LEU A 111 12.86 7.03 16.44
C LEU A 111 12.34 8.13 15.50
N LEU A 112 11.84 7.75 14.31
CA LEU A 112 11.28 8.66 13.32
C LEU A 112 9.83 8.28 12.99
N PHE A 113 8.98 9.30 12.82
CA PHE A 113 7.62 9.17 12.34
C PHE A 113 7.45 9.97 11.04
N PRO A 114 7.01 9.34 9.93
CA PRO A 114 6.78 10.04 8.68
C PRO A 114 5.75 11.16 8.81
N THR A 115 5.92 12.20 8.02
CA THR A 115 4.98 13.32 7.87
C THR A 115 4.27 13.26 6.51
N ALA A 116 3.34 14.19 6.26
CA ALA A 116 2.62 14.28 4.99
C ALA A 116 3.59 14.43 3.79
N GLU A 117 4.69 15.15 3.96
CA GLU A 117 5.71 15.38 2.93
C GLU A 117 6.47 14.10 2.54
N ASN A 118 6.49 13.11 3.43
CA ASN A 118 7.12 11.83 3.15
C ASN A 118 6.23 10.87 2.37
N ILE A 119 4.92 11.11 2.23
CA ILE A 119 4.02 10.19 1.52
C ILE A 119 4.42 10.14 0.05
N LYS A 120 4.74 8.95 -0.47
CA LYS A 120 5.17 8.75 -1.87
C LYS A 120 4.11 9.07 -2.92
N TYR A 121 2.86 8.86 -2.57
CA TYR A 121 1.75 9.00 -3.50
C TYR A 121 0.70 9.92 -2.92
N ILE A 122 0.57 11.09 -3.54
CA ILE A 122 -0.48 12.06 -3.28
C ILE A 122 -1.35 12.10 -4.54
N ASN A 123 -2.66 11.91 -4.40
CA ASN A 123 -3.59 11.99 -5.52
C ASN A 123 -4.26 13.36 -5.53
N ASP A 124 -3.73 14.28 -6.31
CA ASP A 124 -4.24 15.65 -6.46
C ASP A 124 -5.65 15.70 -7.09
N SER A 125 -6.07 14.63 -7.76
CA SER A 125 -7.41 14.52 -8.36
C SER A 125 -8.50 14.22 -7.32
N ILE A 126 -8.12 13.86 -6.09
CA ILE A 126 -9.06 13.57 -5.01
C ILE A 126 -9.43 14.89 -4.33
N SER A 127 -10.74 15.11 -4.08
CA SER A 127 -11.16 16.29 -3.34
C SER A 127 -10.45 16.36 -1.98
N GLU A 128 -10.10 17.55 -1.54
CA GLU A 128 -9.34 17.87 -0.32
C GLU A 128 -9.79 17.06 0.92
N LYS A 129 -11.08 16.77 1.02
CA LYS A 129 -11.68 15.98 2.07
C LYS A 129 -11.27 14.50 2.06
N TYR A 130 -11.05 13.93 0.87
CA TYR A 130 -10.67 12.51 0.74
C TYR A 130 -9.16 12.33 0.78
N SER A 131 -8.38 13.34 0.36
CA SER A 131 -6.93 13.34 0.52
C SER A 131 -6.53 13.36 2.00
N SER A 132 -7.23 14.14 2.83
CA SER A 132 -7.06 14.17 4.28
C SER A 132 -7.31 12.80 4.95
N ASP A 133 -8.28 12.01 4.48
CA ASP A 133 -8.50 10.66 5.03
C ASP A 133 -7.37 9.70 4.66
N MET A 134 -6.85 9.79 3.43
CA MET A 134 -5.73 8.96 3.01
C MET A 134 -4.47 9.27 3.82
N GLU A 135 -4.18 10.55 4.02
CA GLU A 135 -3.09 11.03 4.85
C GLU A 135 -3.25 10.54 6.31
N THR A 136 -4.44 10.73 6.90
CA THR A 136 -4.76 10.25 8.26
C THR A 136 -4.54 8.74 8.40
N ILE A 137 -4.91 7.94 7.39
CA ILE A 137 -4.71 6.50 7.40
C ILE A 137 -3.22 6.16 7.32
N LEU A 138 -2.48 6.78 6.39
CA LEU A 138 -1.08 6.45 6.16
C LEU A 138 -0.17 6.86 7.34
N LEU A 139 -0.44 8.00 7.96
CA LEU A 139 0.37 8.53 9.05
C LEU A 139 -0.04 8.02 10.44
N GLY A 140 -1.26 7.55 10.64
CA GLY A 140 -1.73 7.11 11.95
C GLY A 140 -0.94 5.93 12.52
N HIS A 141 -0.66 5.93 13.81
CA HIS A 141 0.20 4.95 14.48
C HIS A 141 -0.53 3.67 14.88
N ASN A 142 -1.86 3.73 14.99
CA ASN A 142 -2.67 2.56 15.33
C ASN A 142 -4.09 2.71 14.79
N PHE A 143 -4.80 1.59 14.78
CA PHE A 143 -6.17 1.52 14.22
C PHE A 143 -7.17 2.45 14.93
N GLU A 144 -7.12 2.56 16.25
CA GLU A 144 -8.09 3.38 17.01
C GLU A 144 -7.85 4.87 16.78
N GLU A 145 -6.60 5.31 16.70
CA GLU A 145 -6.24 6.67 16.32
C GLU A 145 -6.75 7.02 14.92
N ILE A 146 -6.47 6.17 13.93
CA ILE A 146 -6.95 6.35 12.56
C ILE A 146 -8.49 6.48 12.54
N LYS A 147 -9.19 5.56 13.20
CA LYS A 147 -10.66 5.54 13.27
C LYS A 147 -11.27 6.79 13.89
N GLN A 148 -10.59 7.38 14.87
CA GLN A 148 -11.04 8.62 15.53
C GLN A 148 -10.83 9.84 14.66
N ASN A 149 -9.78 9.88 13.86
CA ASN A 149 -9.34 11.04 13.10
C ASN A 149 -9.85 11.08 11.65
N VAL A 150 -10.24 9.94 11.06
CA VAL A 150 -10.84 9.94 9.71
C VAL A 150 -12.18 10.65 9.68
N HIS A 151 -12.47 11.24 8.53
CA HIS A 151 -13.71 11.98 8.34
C HIS A 151 -14.94 11.13 8.49
N GLN A 152 -15.92 11.64 9.27
CA GLN A 152 -17.20 10.98 9.51
C GLN A 152 -18.38 11.88 9.08
N ILE A 153 -19.31 11.30 8.31
CA ILE A 153 -20.55 11.94 7.91
C ILE A 153 -21.61 11.63 8.97
N TYR A 154 -21.74 12.47 9.99
CA TYR A 154 -22.59 12.22 11.16
C TYR A 154 -24.08 12.00 10.86
N ARG A 155 -24.59 12.48 9.73
CA ARG A 155 -26.00 12.27 9.31
C ARG A 155 -26.27 10.89 8.72
N ARG A 156 -25.22 10.08 8.51
CA ARG A 156 -25.34 8.71 7.96
C ARG A 156 -25.08 7.69 9.06
N GLN A 157 -25.71 6.52 8.93
CA GLN A 157 -25.56 5.43 9.92
C GLN A 157 -24.57 4.38 9.44
N LYS A 158 -23.99 3.66 10.42
CA LYS A 158 -23.08 2.51 10.21
C LYS A 158 -21.93 2.85 9.24
N ASP A 159 -21.64 1.95 8.31
CA ASP A 159 -20.54 2.04 7.37
C ASP A 159 -20.66 3.20 6.37
N ASN A 160 -21.87 3.67 6.10
CA ASN A 160 -22.08 4.85 5.24
C ASN A 160 -21.59 6.17 5.88
N ARG A 161 -21.19 6.13 7.15
CA ARG A 161 -20.57 7.26 7.85
C ARG A 161 -19.16 7.53 7.37
N TYR A 162 -18.44 6.50 6.94
CA TYR A 162 -17.02 6.59 6.57
C TYR A 162 -16.81 6.67 5.07
N THR A 163 -15.66 7.20 4.67
CA THR A 163 -15.20 7.19 3.28
C THR A 163 -14.85 5.77 2.82
N ASN A 164 -14.76 5.56 1.52
CA ASN A 164 -14.33 4.28 0.98
C ASN A 164 -12.87 3.97 1.32
N PHE A 165 -12.01 4.98 1.48
CA PHE A 165 -10.62 4.77 1.93
C PHE A 165 -10.59 4.08 3.29
N TYR A 166 -11.29 4.64 4.28
CA TYR A 166 -11.33 4.04 5.60
C TYR A 166 -12.01 2.66 5.61
N LYS A 167 -13.09 2.47 4.84
CA LYS A 167 -13.77 1.17 4.76
C LYS A 167 -12.85 0.10 4.18
N ASN A 168 -12.10 0.41 3.12
CA ASN A 168 -11.15 -0.49 2.49
C ASN A 168 -9.95 -0.76 3.42
N PHE A 169 -9.38 0.27 4.05
CA PHE A 169 -8.34 0.12 5.04
C PHE A 169 -8.78 -0.79 6.21
N ARG A 170 -9.97 -0.54 6.78
CA ARG A 170 -10.52 -1.35 7.87
C ARG A 170 -10.70 -2.82 7.44
N TYR A 171 -11.16 -3.05 6.22
CA TYR A 171 -11.26 -4.40 5.66
C TYR A 171 -9.89 -5.08 5.65
N PHE A 172 -8.89 -4.45 5.08
CA PHE A 172 -7.53 -5.01 5.04
C PHE A 172 -6.93 -5.20 6.44
N TYR A 173 -7.13 -4.23 7.33
CA TYR A 173 -6.66 -4.33 8.71
C TYR A 173 -7.24 -5.55 9.43
N ASN A 174 -8.55 -5.76 9.32
CA ASN A 174 -9.21 -6.92 9.92
C ASN A 174 -8.68 -8.23 9.30
N THR A 175 -8.60 -8.31 7.98
CA THR A 175 -8.08 -9.49 7.27
C THR A 175 -6.63 -9.81 7.68
N CYS A 176 -5.76 -8.80 7.74
CA CYS A 176 -4.37 -9.00 8.17
C CYS A 176 -4.26 -9.45 9.64
N ASN A 177 -5.15 -8.96 10.51
CA ASN A 177 -5.13 -9.34 11.92
C ASN A 177 -5.59 -10.79 12.18
N GLU A 178 -6.37 -11.38 11.29
CA GLU A 178 -6.74 -12.80 11.34
C GLU A 178 -5.58 -13.73 10.98
N LEU A 179 -4.54 -13.21 10.33
CA LEU A 179 -3.36 -14.00 9.98
C LEU A 179 -2.45 -14.22 11.21
N SER A 180 -1.92 -15.42 11.33
CA SER A 180 -0.78 -15.66 12.23
C SER A 180 0.44 -14.85 11.76
N THR A 181 1.40 -14.62 12.64
CA THR A 181 2.64 -13.88 12.33
C THR A 181 3.35 -14.44 11.09
N ILE A 182 3.48 -15.76 11.02
CA ILE A 182 4.13 -16.44 9.89
C ILE A 182 3.33 -16.28 8.61
N ASN A 183 2.01 -16.43 8.66
CA ASN A 183 1.16 -16.27 7.48
C ASN A 183 1.17 -14.81 7.00
N CYS A 184 1.17 -13.83 7.90
CA CYS A 184 1.32 -12.43 7.56
C CYS A 184 2.67 -12.15 6.86
N LEU A 185 3.78 -12.68 7.39
CA LEU A 185 5.10 -12.58 6.75
C LEU A 185 5.13 -13.20 5.36
N ASN A 186 4.53 -14.37 5.18
CA ASN A 186 4.49 -15.06 3.90
C ASN A 186 3.65 -14.28 2.89
N PHE A 187 2.44 -13.87 3.29
CA PHE A 187 1.54 -13.08 2.46
C PHE A 187 2.18 -11.75 2.01
N ALA A 188 2.72 -10.97 2.95
CA ALA A 188 3.33 -9.69 2.64
C ALA A 188 4.57 -9.84 1.75
N ASN A 189 5.44 -10.82 2.03
CA ASN A 189 6.58 -11.09 1.16
C ASN A 189 6.16 -11.53 -0.24
N HIS A 190 5.11 -12.36 -0.35
CA HIS A 190 4.59 -12.79 -1.64
C HIS A 190 4.01 -11.62 -2.42
N PHE A 191 3.16 -10.82 -1.80
CA PHE A 191 2.59 -9.61 -2.40
C PHE A 191 3.68 -8.67 -2.93
N ILE A 192 4.70 -8.37 -2.12
CA ILE A 192 5.75 -7.41 -2.50
C ILE A 192 6.69 -7.96 -3.59
N LYS A 193 6.96 -9.27 -3.61
CA LYS A 193 7.98 -9.85 -4.50
C LYS A 193 7.40 -10.40 -5.80
N HIS A 194 6.19 -10.92 -5.76
CA HIS A 194 5.61 -11.72 -6.84
C HIS A 194 4.34 -11.11 -7.44
N CYS A 195 3.87 -9.99 -6.89
CA CYS A 195 2.77 -9.24 -7.48
C CYS A 195 3.33 -7.98 -8.15
N GLN A 196 3.00 -7.78 -9.42
CA GLN A 196 3.62 -6.76 -10.25
C GLN A 196 2.58 -5.87 -10.93
N VAL A 197 2.98 -4.64 -11.19
CA VAL A 197 2.31 -3.71 -12.10
C VAL A 197 3.30 -3.30 -13.19
N ILE A 198 2.82 -3.08 -14.41
CA ILE A 198 3.63 -2.47 -15.48
C ILE A 198 3.47 -0.96 -15.37
N THR A 199 4.57 -0.25 -15.22
CA THR A 199 4.57 1.20 -15.27
C THR A 199 4.85 1.65 -16.69
N ILE A 200 3.92 2.42 -17.28
CA ILE A 200 4.06 3.08 -18.56
C ILE A 200 4.36 4.55 -18.26
N THR A 201 5.55 5.02 -18.64
CA THR A 201 5.98 6.40 -18.41
C THR A 201 5.82 7.22 -19.69
N SER A 202 5.17 8.38 -19.59
CA SER A 202 5.08 9.40 -20.62
C SER A 202 5.88 10.63 -20.22
N PHE A 203 6.40 11.37 -21.22
CA PHE A 203 7.22 12.55 -20.99
C PHE A 203 6.41 13.80 -20.58
N ASN A 204 5.10 13.79 -20.75
CA ASN A 204 4.20 14.85 -20.32
C ASN A 204 2.76 14.35 -20.19
N THR A 205 1.93 15.14 -19.51
CA THR A 205 0.52 14.82 -19.24
C THR A 205 -0.32 14.66 -20.50
N ASP A 206 -0.15 15.51 -21.52
CA ASP A 206 -0.93 15.45 -22.76
C ASP A 206 -0.64 14.16 -23.54
N GLN A 207 0.62 13.76 -23.61
CA GLN A 207 1.01 12.50 -24.25
C GLN A 207 0.47 11.31 -23.46
N ALA A 208 0.50 11.33 -22.12
CA ALA A 208 -0.07 10.30 -21.28
C ALA A 208 -1.57 10.14 -21.53
N ILE A 209 -2.33 11.25 -21.62
CA ILE A 209 -3.76 11.22 -21.93
C ILE A 209 -4.02 10.61 -23.30
N ASN A 210 -3.19 10.91 -24.30
CA ASN A 210 -3.30 10.33 -25.65
C ASN A 210 -3.03 8.81 -25.62
N ILE A 211 -2.01 8.37 -24.88
CA ILE A 211 -1.72 6.94 -24.67
C ILE A 211 -2.92 6.25 -24.00
N PHE A 212 -3.43 6.84 -22.91
CA PHE A 212 -4.61 6.32 -22.21
C PHE A 212 -5.83 6.16 -23.12
N ASN A 213 -6.15 7.21 -23.91
CA ASN A 213 -7.26 7.18 -24.85
C ASN A 213 -7.05 6.14 -25.95
N SER A 214 -5.82 5.97 -26.43
CA SER A 214 -5.49 4.97 -27.46
C SER A 214 -5.64 3.55 -26.92
N LEU A 215 -5.16 3.27 -25.73
CA LEU A 215 -5.28 1.96 -25.09
C LEU A 215 -6.74 1.59 -24.82
N ASN A 216 -7.54 2.53 -24.34
CA ASN A 216 -8.96 2.32 -24.08
C ASN A 216 -9.79 2.29 -25.38
N GLY A 217 -9.42 3.06 -26.39
CA GLY A 217 -10.11 3.14 -27.68
C GLY A 217 -9.93 1.90 -28.56
N THR A 218 -8.88 1.12 -28.37
CA THR A 218 -8.63 -0.14 -29.09
C THR A 218 -9.37 -1.33 -28.51
N GLY A 219 -10.15 -1.13 -27.43
CA GLY A 219 -10.94 -2.20 -26.80
C GLY A 219 -10.11 -3.30 -26.15
N ILE A 220 -8.81 -3.08 -25.95
CA ILE A 220 -7.98 -3.97 -25.14
C ILE A 220 -8.24 -3.58 -23.68
N PRO A 221 -9.03 -4.35 -22.91
CA PRO A 221 -9.22 -4.05 -21.50
C PRO A 221 -7.86 -4.20 -20.81
N LEU A 222 -7.37 -3.13 -20.21
CA LEU A 222 -6.31 -3.18 -19.20
C LEU A 222 -6.94 -3.77 -17.93
N THR A 223 -7.13 -5.09 -17.93
CA THR A 223 -7.66 -5.83 -16.78
C THR A 223 -6.57 -6.11 -15.78
#